data_4c500de0a1e5edd19b2a6bd73f7b09a4
#
_entry.id   4c500de0a1e5edd19b2a6bd73f7b09a4
#
_cell.length_a   1.000
_cell.length_b   1.000
_cell.length_c   1.000
_cell.angle_alpha   90.00
_cell.angle_beta   90.00
_cell.angle_gamma   90.00
#
_symmetry.space_group_name_H-M   'P 1'
#
loop_
_entity.id
_entity.type
_entity.pdbx_description
1 polymer ?
#
loop_
_entity_poly.entity_id
_entity_poly.type
_entity_poly.pdbx_seq_one_letter_code
_entity_poly.pdbx_strand_id
1 'polypeptide(L)'
;VKYHRLRVHPPIGKQKDYPPLMLTVIYVQEASTPRGREKIDWKLITNLPVRSRKDAVEKLAWYAMRWRIETFHKILKSGCRAEAAKLRTAERIVNLIAVFCVLSWRIFWMTMMNRVAPQVSPLVALTQIETRLLDGLLPETRKRQKATLSTYLVKIARLGGYLARRSDSPPGNMVMWRGLSRLTDIELGFLMGVKLCG
;
A
#
# COMPACT_ATOMS: atom_id res chain seq x y z
N VAL A 1 -12.43 -2.98 25.65
CA VAL A 1 -11.27 -2.09 25.71
C VAL A 1 -11.10 -1.61 27.13
N LYS A 2 -9.92 -1.81 27.71
CA LYS A 2 -9.48 -1.28 29.01
C LYS A 2 -8.23 -0.45 28.78
N TYR A 3 -7.98 0.57 29.60
CA TYR A 3 -6.74 1.35 29.56
C TYR A 3 -6.32 1.75 30.96
N HIS A 4 -5.01 1.86 31.14
CA HIS A 4 -4.42 2.26 32.42
C HIS A 4 -3.13 3.03 32.19
N ARG A 5 -2.96 4.12 32.93
CA ARG A 5 -1.75 4.93 32.90
C ARG A 5 -0.78 4.42 33.95
N LEU A 6 0.47 4.19 33.57
CA LEU A 6 1.50 3.68 34.49
C LEU A 6 2.84 4.38 34.26
N ARG A 7 3.63 4.38 35.30
CA ARG A 7 4.98 4.92 35.30
C ARG A 7 5.95 3.80 35.03
N VAL A 8 6.68 3.89 33.88
CA VAL A 8 7.68 2.92 33.48
C VAL A 8 9.04 3.47 33.86
N HIS A 9 9.80 2.71 34.61
CA HIS A 9 11.17 3.05 35.00
C HIS A 9 12.16 2.49 33.97
N PRO A 10 13.30 3.16 33.74
CA PRO A 10 14.35 2.63 32.90
C PRO A 10 14.93 1.32 33.47
N PRO A 11 15.60 0.51 32.66
CA PRO A 11 16.26 -0.71 33.13
C PRO A 11 17.25 -0.45 34.26
N ILE A 12 17.50 -1.47 35.06
CA ILE A 12 18.50 -1.42 36.16
C ILE A 12 19.86 -1.01 35.55
N GLY A 13 20.53 -0.05 36.18
CA GLY A 13 21.80 0.54 35.74
C GLY A 13 21.69 1.71 34.76
N LYS A 14 20.48 1.99 34.21
CA LYS A 14 20.22 3.13 33.30
C LYS A 14 19.42 4.26 33.92
N GLN A 15 19.10 4.18 35.17
CA GLN A 15 18.21 5.14 35.89
C GLN A 15 18.83 6.53 36.02
N LYS A 16 20.16 6.66 35.99
CA LYS A 16 20.87 7.96 36.00
C LYS A 16 20.79 8.66 34.64
N ASP A 17 20.72 7.88 33.55
CA ASP A 17 20.78 8.40 32.18
C ASP A 17 19.41 8.73 31.61
N TYR A 18 18.35 8.09 32.11
CA TYR A 18 17.00 8.21 31.57
C TYR A 18 15.95 8.44 32.64
N PRO A 19 15.05 9.41 32.47
CA PRO A 19 13.95 9.65 33.39
C PRO A 19 12.86 8.57 33.26
N PRO A 20 12.05 8.34 34.30
CA PRO A 20 10.86 7.53 34.20
C PRO A 20 9.84 8.13 33.21
N LEU A 21 9.16 7.30 32.43
CA LEU A 21 8.16 7.71 31.45
C LEU A 21 6.76 7.39 31.96
N MET A 22 5.84 8.33 31.75
CA MET A 22 4.41 8.10 31.96
C MET A 22 3.79 7.58 30.66
N LEU A 23 3.41 6.32 30.66
CA LEU A 23 2.83 5.65 29.49
C LEU A 23 1.42 5.17 29.79
N THR A 24 0.61 5.03 28.75
CA THR A 24 -0.71 4.39 28.84
C THR A 24 -0.67 3.04 28.17
N VAL A 25 -1.08 1.99 28.84
CA VAL A 25 -1.35 0.67 28.27
C VAL A 25 -2.82 0.61 27.89
N ILE A 26 -3.08 0.20 26.66
CA ILE A 26 -4.44 -0.06 26.15
C ILE A 26 -4.53 -1.56 25.89
N TYR A 27 -5.46 -2.23 26.55
CA TYR A 27 -5.75 -3.66 26.37
C TYR A 27 -7.06 -3.86 25.65
N VAL A 28 -7.01 -4.63 24.59
CA VAL A 28 -8.18 -4.98 23.76
C VAL A 28 -8.25 -6.46 23.58
N GLN A 29 -9.42 -6.99 23.85
CA GLN A 29 -9.75 -8.39 23.61
C GLN A 29 -11.11 -8.48 22.92
N GLU A 30 -11.23 -9.31 21.88
CA GLU A 30 -12.51 -9.63 21.27
C GLU A 30 -13.42 -10.35 22.25
N ALA A 31 -14.71 -10.01 22.23
CA ALA A 31 -15.70 -10.62 23.14
C ALA A 31 -15.99 -12.08 22.76
N SER A 32 -16.05 -12.39 21.47
CA SER A 32 -16.30 -13.71 20.94
C SER A 32 -15.07 -14.29 20.22
N THR A 33 -15.00 -15.61 20.09
CA THR A 33 -13.98 -16.29 19.29
C THR A 33 -14.45 -16.37 17.84
N PRO A 34 -13.77 -15.71 16.89
CA PRO A 34 -14.15 -15.76 15.48
C PRO A 34 -13.87 -17.15 14.88
N ARG A 35 -14.66 -17.54 13.87
CA ARG A 35 -14.38 -18.77 13.12
C ARG A 35 -13.24 -18.52 12.13
N GLY A 36 -12.27 -19.43 12.08
CA GLY A 36 -11.19 -19.44 11.06
C GLY A 36 -10.02 -18.48 11.28
N ARG A 37 -9.93 -17.78 12.43
CA ARG A 37 -8.78 -16.98 12.82
C ARG A 37 -8.64 -16.91 14.35
N GLU A 38 -7.46 -16.54 14.80
CA GLU A 38 -7.22 -16.27 16.21
C GLU A 38 -7.99 -15.03 16.69
N LYS A 39 -8.36 -15.06 17.97
CA LYS A 39 -9.00 -13.95 18.67
C LYS A 39 -8.04 -12.78 18.81
N ILE A 40 -8.52 -11.57 18.56
CA ILE A 40 -7.72 -10.38 18.81
C ILE A 40 -7.51 -10.22 20.30
N ASP A 41 -6.23 -10.20 20.70
CA ASP A 41 -5.74 -9.88 22.05
C ASP A 41 -4.54 -8.94 21.90
N TRP A 42 -4.79 -7.63 21.98
CA TRP A 42 -3.76 -6.61 21.79
C TRP A 42 -3.45 -5.88 23.08
N LYS A 43 -2.16 -5.71 23.34
CA LYS A 43 -1.62 -4.88 24.40
C LYS A 43 -0.79 -3.78 23.76
N LEU A 44 -1.34 -2.58 23.69
CA LEU A 44 -0.67 -1.42 23.10
C LEU A 44 -0.13 -0.53 24.19
N ILE A 45 1.03 0.08 23.94
CA ILE A 45 1.65 1.08 24.80
C ILE A 45 1.77 2.38 24.01
N THR A 46 1.38 3.49 24.64
CA THR A 46 1.45 4.82 24.02
C THR A 46 1.86 5.88 25.04
N ASN A 47 2.60 6.89 24.57
CA ASN A 47 2.85 8.13 25.31
C ASN A 47 1.83 9.22 24.98
N LEU A 48 0.92 8.96 24.04
CA LEU A 48 -0.15 9.88 23.68
C LEU A 48 -1.20 9.95 24.80
N PRO A 49 -1.87 11.10 24.97
CA PRO A 49 -2.90 11.23 25.99
C PRO A 49 -4.10 10.30 25.69
N VAL A 50 -4.49 9.55 26.71
CA VAL A 50 -5.69 8.71 26.73
C VAL A 50 -6.46 9.04 28.00
N ARG A 51 -7.50 9.85 27.86
CA ARG A 51 -8.32 10.35 28.97
C ARG A 51 -9.70 9.67 29.03
N SER A 52 -10.10 9.06 27.92
CA SER A 52 -11.41 8.45 27.75
C SER A 52 -11.34 7.14 26.97
N ARG A 53 -12.42 6.35 27.03
CA ARG A 53 -12.58 5.16 26.17
C ARG A 53 -12.54 5.53 24.69
N LYS A 54 -13.06 6.72 24.31
CA LYS A 54 -13.01 7.23 22.94
C LYS A 54 -11.57 7.39 22.46
N ASP A 55 -10.70 8.00 23.28
CA ASP A 55 -9.28 8.17 22.95
C ASP A 55 -8.58 6.81 22.81
N ALA A 56 -8.88 5.85 23.68
CA ALA A 56 -8.33 4.51 23.55
C ALA A 56 -8.74 3.83 22.25
N VAL A 57 -10.01 3.93 21.86
CA VAL A 57 -10.53 3.38 20.58
C VAL A 57 -9.87 4.07 19.39
N GLU A 58 -9.66 5.38 19.45
CA GLU A 58 -8.95 6.12 18.40
C GLU A 58 -7.51 5.60 18.20
N LYS A 59 -6.76 5.40 19.30
CA LYS A 59 -5.39 4.85 19.22
C LYS A 59 -5.37 3.42 18.71
N LEU A 60 -6.39 2.63 19.01
CA LEU A 60 -6.58 1.30 18.44
C LEU A 60 -6.85 1.36 16.93
N ALA A 61 -7.68 2.30 16.48
CA ALA A 61 -7.94 2.52 15.05
C ALA A 61 -6.65 2.91 14.32
N TRP A 62 -5.81 3.76 14.92
CA TRP A 62 -4.50 4.08 14.35
C TRP A 62 -3.57 2.87 14.26
N TYR A 63 -3.51 2.07 15.32
CA TYR A 63 -2.72 0.84 15.31
C TYR A 63 -3.21 -0.17 14.24
N ALA A 64 -4.52 -0.30 14.11
CA ALA A 64 -5.12 -1.16 13.09
C ALA A 64 -4.75 -0.73 11.66
N MET A 65 -4.41 0.54 11.43
CA MET A 65 -3.92 1.02 10.12
C MET A 65 -2.43 0.71 9.88
N ARG A 66 -1.68 0.22 10.86
CA ARG A 66 -0.23 -0.07 10.77
C ARG A 66 0.11 -1.01 9.62
N TRP A 67 -0.76 -1.99 9.31
CA TRP A 67 -0.55 -2.93 8.22
C TRP A 67 -0.42 -2.26 6.83
N ARG A 68 -0.89 -1.02 6.68
CA ARG A 68 -0.79 -0.25 5.42
C ARG A 68 0.66 0.03 5.06
N ILE A 69 1.49 0.38 6.05
CA ILE A 69 2.92 0.62 5.81
C ILE A 69 3.64 -0.69 5.47
N GLU A 70 3.23 -1.80 6.07
CA GLU A 70 3.78 -3.12 5.73
C GLU A 70 3.45 -3.53 4.29
N THR A 71 2.22 -3.22 3.83
CA THR A 71 1.83 -3.44 2.43
C THR A 71 2.64 -2.57 1.48
N PHE A 72 2.87 -1.30 1.82
CA PHE A 72 3.74 -0.41 1.05
C PHE A 72 5.17 -0.95 0.96
N HIS A 73 5.77 -1.34 2.09
CA HIS A 73 7.11 -1.93 2.11
C HIS A 73 7.17 -3.24 1.31
N LYS A 74 6.12 -4.05 1.35
CA LYS A 74 6.04 -5.26 0.52
C LYS A 74 6.06 -4.93 -0.97
N ILE A 75 5.38 -3.88 -1.41
CA ILE A 75 5.42 -3.42 -2.80
C ILE A 75 6.83 -2.94 -3.16
N LEU A 76 7.44 -2.12 -2.32
CA LEU A 76 8.78 -1.60 -2.51
C LEU A 76 9.84 -2.72 -2.62
N LYS A 77 9.79 -3.71 -1.76
CA LYS A 77 10.74 -4.83 -1.73
C LYS A 77 10.50 -5.83 -2.86
N SER A 78 9.27 -6.31 -3.01
CA SER A 78 8.93 -7.36 -3.96
C SER A 78 8.69 -6.85 -5.38
N GLY A 79 8.11 -5.67 -5.54
CA GLY A 79 7.86 -5.04 -6.83
C GLY A 79 9.13 -4.43 -7.42
N CYS A 80 9.63 -3.38 -6.79
CA CYS A 80 10.77 -2.61 -7.26
C CYS A 80 12.12 -3.34 -7.10
N ARG A 81 12.17 -4.43 -6.32
CA ARG A 81 13.42 -5.14 -5.97
C ARG A 81 14.48 -4.19 -5.41
N ALA A 82 14.07 -3.25 -4.55
CA ALA A 82 14.97 -2.23 -4.00
C ALA A 82 16.22 -2.83 -3.32
N GLU A 83 16.06 -4.00 -2.68
CA GLU A 83 17.16 -4.73 -2.02
C GLU A 83 18.16 -5.35 -3.01
N ALA A 84 17.78 -5.54 -4.26
CA ALA A 84 18.65 -6.08 -5.31
C ALA A 84 19.46 -5.00 -6.04
N ALA A 85 19.21 -3.73 -5.75
CA ALA A 85 19.90 -2.60 -6.40
C ALA A 85 21.37 -2.54 -5.98
N LYS A 86 22.26 -2.69 -6.97
CA LYS A 86 23.72 -2.63 -6.78
C LYS A 86 24.27 -1.32 -7.34
N LEU A 87 24.14 -0.24 -6.57
CA LEU A 87 24.69 1.06 -6.93
C LEU A 87 25.96 1.37 -6.13
N ARG A 88 26.89 2.09 -6.78
CA ARG A 88 28.25 2.32 -6.22
C ARG A 88 28.28 3.40 -5.12
N THR A 89 27.31 4.32 -5.09
CA THR A 89 27.33 5.43 -4.13
C THR A 89 26.00 5.50 -3.36
N ALA A 90 26.08 5.94 -2.10
CA ALA A 90 24.91 6.13 -1.25
C ALA A 90 23.90 7.11 -1.86
N GLU A 91 24.37 8.21 -2.47
CA GLU A 91 23.52 9.19 -3.14
C GLU A 91 22.66 8.58 -4.26
N ARG A 92 23.27 7.75 -5.12
CA ARG A 92 22.54 7.04 -6.18
C ARG A 92 21.50 6.07 -5.62
N ILE A 93 21.82 5.40 -4.51
CA ILE A 93 20.88 4.51 -3.82
C ILE A 93 19.71 5.33 -3.26
N VAL A 94 19.96 6.47 -2.61
CA VAL A 94 18.90 7.35 -2.08
C VAL A 94 17.97 7.83 -3.20
N ASN A 95 18.52 8.29 -4.31
CA ASN A 95 17.75 8.75 -5.47
C ASN A 95 16.91 7.62 -6.06
N LEU A 96 17.47 6.42 -6.21
CA LEU A 96 16.73 5.26 -6.70
C LEU A 96 15.59 4.85 -5.74
N ILE A 97 15.87 4.82 -4.44
CA ILE A 97 14.84 4.51 -3.42
C ILE A 97 13.73 5.56 -3.46
N ALA A 98 14.05 6.84 -3.63
CA ALA A 98 13.04 7.90 -3.74
C ALA A 98 12.09 7.65 -4.92
N VAL A 99 12.62 7.33 -6.11
CA VAL A 99 11.82 6.96 -7.28
C VAL A 99 10.98 5.72 -7.00
N PHE A 100 11.57 4.69 -6.41
CA PHE A 100 10.84 3.47 -6.06
C PHE A 100 9.75 3.70 -5.02
N CYS A 101 9.93 4.63 -4.08
CA CYS A 101 8.90 5.02 -3.15
C CYS A 101 7.69 5.64 -3.85
N VAL A 102 7.91 6.54 -4.83
CA VAL A 102 6.83 7.14 -5.63
C VAL A 102 6.04 6.08 -6.39
N LEU A 103 6.74 5.17 -7.07
CA LEU A 103 6.12 4.09 -7.84
C LEU A 103 5.37 3.10 -6.93
N SER A 104 5.96 2.73 -5.81
CA SER A 104 5.32 1.85 -4.82
C SER A 104 4.08 2.49 -4.20
N TRP A 105 4.13 3.80 -3.94
CA TRP A 105 2.99 4.57 -3.48
C TRP A 105 1.86 4.56 -4.51
N ARG A 106 2.16 4.73 -5.79
CA ARG A 106 1.17 4.70 -6.85
C ARG A 106 0.44 3.36 -6.91
N ILE A 107 1.18 2.24 -6.85
CA ILE A 107 0.58 0.90 -6.82
C ILE A 107 -0.25 0.70 -5.56
N PHE A 108 0.28 1.10 -4.41
CA PHE A 108 -0.41 1.03 -3.13
C PHE A 108 -1.73 1.82 -3.18
N TRP A 109 -1.69 3.07 -3.65
CA TRP A 109 -2.85 3.93 -3.79
C TRP A 109 -3.93 3.31 -4.68
N MET A 110 -3.58 2.88 -5.88
CA MET A 110 -4.50 2.22 -6.81
C MET A 110 -5.14 0.97 -6.18
N THR A 111 -4.34 0.16 -5.50
CA THR A 111 -4.83 -1.07 -4.86
C THR A 111 -5.80 -0.76 -3.71
N MET A 112 -5.51 0.25 -2.89
CA MET A 112 -6.38 0.66 -1.79
C MET A 112 -7.67 1.30 -2.31
N MET A 113 -7.59 2.17 -3.30
CA MET A 113 -8.77 2.77 -3.95
C MET A 113 -9.67 1.70 -4.56
N ASN A 114 -9.11 0.70 -5.23
CA ASN A 114 -9.89 -0.40 -5.79
C ASN A 114 -10.63 -1.23 -4.72
N ARG A 115 -10.07 -1.36 -3.52
CA ARG A 115 -10.74 -2.06 -2.40
C ARG A 115 -11.90 -1.28 -1.83
N VAL A 116 -11.80 0.04 -1.77
CA VAL A 116 -12.81 0.90 -1.14
C VAL A 116 -13.87 1.32 -2.16
N ALA A 117 -13.47 1.62 -3.38
CA ALA A 117 -14.32 2.20 -4.41
C ALA A 117 -13.98 1.64 -5.81
N PRO A 118 -14.22 0.34 -6.09
CA PRO A 118 -13.83 -0.30 -7.35
C PRO A 118 -14.51 0.28 -8.59
N GLN A 119 -15.68 0.91 -8.40
CA GLN A 119 -16.52 1.44 -9.48
C GLN A 119 -16.23 2.90 -9.85
N VAL A 120 -15.28 3.56 -9.18
CA VAL A 120 -14.93 4.95 -9.52
C VAL A 120 -14.27 5.03 -10.89
N SER A 121 -14.23 6.26 -11.44
CA SER A 121 -13.53 6.53 -12.68
C SER A 121 -12.05 6.12 -12.59
N PRO A 122 -11.46 5.52 -13.64
CA PRO A 122 -10.03 5.22 -13.66
C PRO A 122 -9.15 6.48 -13.55
N LEU A 123 -9.67 7.64 -13.93
CA LEU A 123 -8.96 8.92 -13.91
C LEU A 123 -8.61 9.42 -12.49
N VAL A 124 -9.12 8.80 -11.43
CA VAL A 124 -8.66 9.08 -10.05
C VAL A 124 -7.23 8.58 -9.80
N ALA A 125 -6.73 7.67 -10.62
CA ALA A 125 -5.42 7.04 -10.42
C ALA A 125 -4.58 6.93 -11.72
N LEU A 126 -5.20 7.12 -12.88
CA LEU A 126 -4.59 7.01 -14.20
C LEU A 126 -4.77 8.29 -15.00
N THR A 127 -3.81 8.60 -15.85
CA THR A 127 -3.91 9.72 -16.80
C THR A 127 -4.83 9.36 -17.98
N GLN A 128 -5.26 10.38 -18.73
CA GLN A 128 -6.03 10.15 -19.96
C GLN A 128 -5.22 9.39 -21.02
N ILE A 129 -3.92 9.63 -21.10
CA ILE A 129 -3.02 8.93 -22.02
C ILE A 129 -2.93 7.46 -21.64
N GLU A 130 -2.70 7.15 -20.39
CA GLU A 130 -2.63 5.77 -19.89
C GLU A 130 -3.93 5.00 -20.15
N THR A 131 -5.08 5.63 -19.92
CA THR A 131 -6.38 4.98 -20.19
C THR A 131 -6.56 4.72 -21.68
N ARG A 132 -6.23 5.66 -22.57
CA ARG A 132 -6.28 5.47 -24.03
C ARG A 132 -5.34 4.36 -24.49
N LEU A 133 -4.11 4.34 -23.99
CA LEU A 133 -3.15 3.29 -24.34
C LEU A 133 -3.64 1.90 -23.90
N LEU A 134 -4.18 1.79 -22.69
CA LEU A 134 -4.75 0.55 -22.17
C LEU A 134 -5.97 0.08 -22.98
N ASP A 135 -6.78 0.99 -23.50
CA ASP A 135 -7.93 0.66 -24.34
C ASP A 135 -7.48 0.18 -25.72
N GLY A 136 -6.45 0.81 -26.30
CA GLY A 136 -5.89 0.38 -27.57
C GLY A 136 -5.15 -0.96 -27.52
N LEU A 137 -4.37 -1.19 -26.44
CA LEU A 137 -3.59 -2.42 -26.27
C LEU A 137 -4.43 -3.62 -25.86
N LEU A 138 -5.46 -3.39 -25.06
CA LEU A 138 -6.32 -4.41 -24.47
C LEU A 138 -7.80 -4.04 -24.68
N PRO A 139 -8.28 -4.09 -25.92
CA PRO A 139 -9.67 -3.76 -26.21
C PRO A 139 -10.62 -4.71 -25.48
N GLU A 140 -11.72 -4.17 -25.01
CA GLU A 140 -12.75 -4.94 -24.31
C GLU A 140 -13.51 -5.83 -25.31
N THR A 141 -13.53 -7.11 -25.05
CA THR A 141 -14.30 -8.09 -25.84
C THR A 141 -15.82 -7.99 -25.63
N ARG A 142 -16.24 -7.35 -24.53
CA ARG A 142 -17.66 -7.16 -24.18
C ARG A 142 -18.05 -5.69 -24.29
N LYS A 143 -18.87 -5.31 -25.24
CA LYS A 143 -19.37 -3.94 -25.52
C LYS A 143 -20.10 -3.21 -24.35
N ARG A 144 -20.27 -3.84 -23.19
CA ARG A 144 -20.99 -3.29 -22.01
C ARG A 144 -20.18 -3.19 -20.73
N GLN A 145 -18.88 -3.38 -20.80
CA GLN A 145 -18.07 -3.28 -19.56
C GLN A 145 -17.85 -1.80 -19.24
N LYS A 146 -18.26 -1.39 -18.02
CA LYS A 146 -18.07 0.00 -17.57
C LYS A 146 -16.59 0.31 -17.39
N ALA A 147 -16.15 1.48 -17.83
CA ALA A 147 -14.81 2.00 -17.60
C ALA A 147 -14.64 2.37 -16.09
N THR A 148 -14.23 1.41 -15.28
CA THR A 148 -14.04 1.58 -13.85
C THR A 148 -12.58 1.39 -13.46
N LEU A 149 -12.18 1.90 -12.30
CA LEU A 149 -10.83 1.69 -11.77
C LEU A 149 -10.48 0.20 -11.73
N SER A 150 -11.43 -0.65 -11.29
CA SER A 150 -11.21 -2.11 -11.20
C SER A 150 -10.90 -2.73 -12.56
N THR A 151 -11.62 -2.34 -13.62
CA THR A 151 -11.37 -2.88 -14.97
C THR A 151 -9.99 -2.48 -15.50
N TYR A 152 -9.57 -1.24 -15.26
CA TYR A 152 -8.25 -0.76 -15.69
C TYR A 152 -7.10 -1.37 -14.89
N LEU A 153 -7.28 -1.64 -13.59
CA LEU A 153 -6.28 -2.37 -12.81
C LEU A 153 -6.08 -3.79 -13.34
N VAL A 154 -7.14 -4.46 -13.79
CA VAL A 154 -7.02 -5.76 -14.47
C VAL A 154 -6.26 -5.62 -15.80
N LYS A 155 -6.50 -4.56 -16.60
CA LYS A 155 -5.73 -4.29 -17.83
C LYS A 155 -4.23 -4.10 -17.50
N ILE A 156 -3.89 -3.29 -16.50
CA ILE A 156 -2.50 -3.12 -16.06
C ILE A 156 -1.90 -4.47 -15.64
N ALA A 157 -2.61 -5.25 -14.83
CA ALA A 157 -2.15 -6.56 -14.41
C ALA A 157 -1.91 -7.51 -15.59
N ARG A 158 -2.77 -7.47 -16.61
CA ARG A 158 -2.60 -8.26 -17.87
C ARG A 158 -1.34 -7.87 -18.61
N LEU A 159 -1.00 -6.59 -18.71
CA LEU A 159 0.30 -6.16 -19.23
C LEU A 159 1.46 -6.74 -18.40
N GLY A 160 1.26 -6.95 -17.10
CA GLY A 160 2.23 -7.57 -16.20
C GLY A 160 2.30 -9.10 -16.26
N GLY A 161 1.46 -9.75 -17.09
CA GLY A 161 1.41 -11.20 -17.24
C GLY A 161 0.31 -11.89 -16.44
N TYR A 162 -0.66 -11.15 -15.90
CA TYR A 162 -1.84 -11.72 -15.24
C TYR A 162 -2.82 -12.27 -16.29
N LEU A 163 -3.25 -13.51 -16.12
CA LEU A 163 -4.10 -14.18 -17.12
C LEU A 163 -5.59 -13.81 -16.99
N ALA A 164 -6.00 -13.33 -15.81
CA ALA A 164 -7.38 -12.94 -15.49
C ALA A 164 -8.40 -14.08 -15.75
N ARG A 165 -8.05 -15.31 -15.41
CA ARG A 165 -8.98 -16.45 -15.46
C ARG A 165 -10.00 -16.35 -14.33
N ARG A 166 -11.15 -16.99 -14.49
CA ARG A 166 -12.22 -16.98 -13.48
C ARG A 166 -11.79 -17.55 -12.11
N SER A 167 -10.84 -18.48 -12.12
CA SER A 167 -10.27 -19.10 -10.92
C SER A 167 -9.07 -18.36 -10.33
N ASP A 168 -8.56 -17.33 -11.03
CA ASP A 168 -7.38 -16.62 -10.55
C ASP A 168 -7.72 -15.74 -9.35
N SER A 169 -6.86 -15.74 -8.34
CA SER A 169 -6.91 -14.77 -7.25
C SER A 169 -6.68 -13.34 -7.79
N PRO A 170 -7.11 -12.29 -7.07
CA PRO A 170 -6.82 -10.91 -7.48
C PRO A 170 -5.34 -10.70 -7.77
N PRO A 171 -4.99 -9.82 -8.75
CA PRO A 171 -3.61 -9.63 -9.17
C PRO A 171 -2.72 -9.16 -8.01
N GLY A 172 -1.59 -9.83 -7.83
CA GLY A 172 -0.60 -9.50 -6.81
C GLY A 172 0.26 -8.29 -7.20
N ASN A 173 0.99 -7.74 -6.21
CA ASN A 173 1.80 -6.52 -6.37
C ASN A 173 2.87 -6.64 -7.47
N MET A 174 3.47 -7.83 -7.66
CA MET A 174 4.49 -8.08 -8.69
C MET A 174 3.93 -7.89 -10.11
N VAL A 175 2.73 -8.40 -10.34
CA VAL A 175 2.06 -8.30 -11.66
C VAL A 175 1.65 -6.87 -11.93
N MET A 176 1.14 -6.18 -10.89
CA MET A 176 0.81 -4.75 -10.97
C MET A 176 2.04 -3.90 -11.29
N TRP A 177 3.15 -4.15 -10.61
CA TRP A 177 4.42 -3.48 -10.87
C TRP A 177 4.88 -3.66 -12.32
N ARG A 178 4.95 -4.91 -12.79
CA ARG A 178 5.37 -5.22 -14.18
C ARG A 178 4.45 -4.55 -15.19
N GLY A 179 3.15 -4.59 -14.93
CA GLY A 179 2.16 -3.97 -15.82
C GLY A 179 2.30 -2.46 -15.89
N LEU A 180 2.49 -1.81 -14.73
CA LEU A 180 2.67 -0.36 -14.68
C LEU A 180 3.99 0.06 -15.33
N SER A 181 5.08 -0.66 -15.09
CA SER A 181 6.37 -0.41 -15.75
C SER A 181 6.25 -0.48 -17.28
N ARG A 182 5.64 -1.55 -17.80
CA ARG A 182 5.39 -1.67 -19.26
C ARG A 182 4.50 -0.56 -19.80
N LEU A 183 3.47 -0.15 -19.05
CA LEU A 183 2.60 0.95 -19.46
C LEU A 183 3.41 2.25 -19.57
N THR A 184 4.29 2.52 -18.61
CA THR A 184 5.16 3.70 -18.63
C THR A 184 6.12 3.68 -19.82
N ASP A 185 6.72 2.53 -20.15
CA ASP A 185 7.59 2.38 -21.31
C ASP A 185 6.84 2.64 -22.62
N ILE A 186 5.60 2.13 -22.75
CA ILE A 186 4.72 2.35 -23.90
C ILE A 186 4.32 3.82 -24.01
N GLU A 187 3.96 4.46 -22.89
CA GLU A 187 3.60 5.89 -22.84
C GLU A 187 4.78 6.76 -23.28
N LEU A 188 5.99 6.48 -22.82
CA LEU A 188 7.19 7.18 -23.24
C LEU A 188 7.42 7.02 -24.74
N GLY A 189 7.32 5.81 -25.27
CA GLY A 189 7.44 5.54 -26.70
C GLY A 189 6.39 6.28 -27.54
N PHE A 190 5.12 6.31 -27.07
CA PHE A 190 4.04 7.06 -27.70
C PHE A 190 4.32 8.56 -27.72
N LEU A 191 4.73 9.14 -26.59
CA LEU A 191 5.04 10.58 -26.48
C LEU A 191 6.23 10.97 -27.35
N MET A 192 7.25 10.12 -27.46
CA MET A 192 8.38 10.34 -28.36
C MET A 192 7.95 10.27 -29.82
N GLY A 193 7.11 9.30 -30.19
CA GLY A 193 6.58 9.17 -31.54
C GLY A 193 5.76 10.39 -31.96
N VAL A 194 4.89 10.90 -31.09
CA VAL A 194 4.12 12.13 -31.35
C VAL A 194 5.03 13.34 -31.56
N LYS A 195 6.15 13.46 -30.80
CA LYS A 195 7.11 14.57 -30.98
C LYS A 195 7.92 14.48 -32.27
N LEU A 196 8.15 13.28 -32.78
CA LEU A 196 8.96 13.06 -33.98
C LEU A 196 8.15 13.10 -35.27
N CYS A 197 6.86 12.76 -35.18
CA CYS A 197 5.98 12.62 -36.37
C CYS A 197 4.95 13.77 -36.50
N GLY A 198 4.82 14.60 -35.50
CA GLY A 198 3.90 15.75 -35.45
C GLY A 198 4.60 17.06 -35.41
#